data_f33416186bf384b4e1673cc108eacf64
#
_entry.id   f33416186bf384b4e1673cc108eacf64
#
_cell.length_a   1.000
_cell.length_b   1.000
_cell.length_c   1.000
_cell.angle_alpha   90.00
_cell.angle_beta   90.00
_cell.angle_gamma   90.00
#
_symmetry.space_group_name_H-M   'P 1'
#
loop_
_entity.id
_entity.type
_entity.pdbx_description
1 polymer ?
#
loop_
_entity_poly.entity_id
_entity_poly.type
_entity_poly.pdbx_seq_one_letter_code
_entity_poly.pdbx_strand_id
1 'polypeptide(L)'
;KRQLDDQPAAGGQVYRQIDRNCHKHEELFFLGEDYWLGKKLVEDFKHSSAEFLPESRVWQITRDKNLLFSRKGSAYQVKADFILISTGASERPMPIPGWTLPGVMSVGGAQTLLKSNNSGADGAVFAGSGPLFYLTIWQYLNAGFKVGAVIDTAPGRLSWSHYLWALPALLQLNLLLKGLRWKSHIRKNTKYFSEVRSVSISGQSAAKSVSFIDKYGEKKKLYASHVFLHQGVVPNVNLTM
;
A
#
# COMPACT_ATOMS: atom_id res chain seq x y z
N LYS A 1 20.37 12.09 18.91
CA LYS A 1 19.07 11.51 18.54
C LYS A 1 19.31 10.24 17.77
N ARG A 2 18.48 9.19 17.95
CA ARG A 2 18.59 7.92 17.24
C ARG A 2 17.28 7.58 16.57
N GLN A 3 17.35 7.08 15.34
CA GLN A 3 16.21 6.50 14.62
C GLN A 3 16.48 5.02 14.40
N LEU A 4 15.60 4.18 14.93
CA LEU A 4 15.60 2.75 14.70
C LEU A 4 14.58 2.44 13.60
N ASP A 5 14.98 1.66 12.60
CA ASP A 5 14.11 1.26 11.50
C ASP A 5 14.37 -0.22 11.18
N ASP A 6 13.33 -1.00 10.94
CA ASP A 6 13.47 -2.41 10.55
C ASP A 6 13.90 -2.57 9.08
N GLN A 7 13.85 -1.48 8.30
CA GLN A 7 14.28 -1.45 6.92
C GLN A 7 15.76 -1.08 6.79
N PRO A 8 16.42 -1.48 5.69
CA PRO A 8 17.84 -1.16 5.46
C PRO A 8 18.08 0.31 5.09
N ALA A 9 17.04 1.04 4.65
CA ALA A 9 17.14 2.44 4.22
C ALA A 9 15.99 3.27 4.76
N ALA A 10 16.24 4.57 4.97
CA ALA A 10 15.23 5.54 5.37
C ALA A 10 14.18 5.75 4.25
N GLY A 11 12.97 6.21 4.63
CA GLY A 11 11.87 6.49 3.70
C GLY A 11 10.59 5.68 3.96
N GLY A 12 10.67 4.66 4.80
CA GLY A 12 9.54 3.81 5.18
C GLY A 12 8.85 3.17 3.96
N GLN A 13 7.55 2.91 4.05
CA GLN A 13 6.79 2.31 2.95
C GLN A 13 6.45 3.31 1.83
N VAL A 14 6.24 4.58 2.17
CA VAL A 14 5.85 5.62 1.20
C VAL A 14 6.99 5.88 0.22
N TYR A 15 8.20 6.09 0.74
CA TYR A 15 9.40 6.43 -0.02
C TYR A 15 10.38 5.25 -0.11
N ARG A 16 9.84 4.03 -0.13
CA ARG A 16 10.66 2.81 -0.15
C ARG A 16 11.67 2.84 -1.29
N GLN A 17 12.94 2.58 -0.95
CA GLN A 17 14.07 2.56 -1.89
C GLN A 17 14.34 3.90 -2.59
N ILE A 18 13.88 5.03 -2.06
CA ILE A 18 14.06 6.34 -2.71
C ILE A 18 15.52 6.64 -3.02
N ASP A 19 16.45 6.33 -2.10
CA ASP A 19 17.89 6.52 -2.29
C ASP A 19 18.43 5.76 -3.51
N ARG A 20 18.00 4.51 -3.68
CA ARG A 20 18.39 3.68 -4.82
C ARG A 20 17.73 4.13 -6.11
N ASN A 21 16.48 4.56 -6.01
CA ASN A 21 15.65 4.90 -7.16
C ASN A 21 15.90 6.32 -7.67
N CYS A 22 16.48 7.22 -6.86
CA CYS A 22 16.72 8.61 -7.28
C CYS A 22 17.62 8.77 -8.52
N HIS A 23 18.45 7.76 -8.81
CA HIS A 23 19.27 7.72 -10.03
C HIS A 23 18.55 7.15 -11.26
N LYS A 24 17.30 6.66 -11.08
CA LYS A 24 16.47 6.03 -12.11
C LYS A 24 15.14 6.75 -12.32
N HIS A 25 15.15 8.06 -12.13
CA HIS A 25 13.92 8.86 -12.17
C HIS A 25 13.17 8.71 -13.49
N GLU A 26 13.87 8.72 -14.63
CA GLU A 26 13.26 8.57 -15.95
C GLU A 26 12.66 7.19 -16.18
N GLU A 27 13.29 6.12 -15.65
CA GLU A 27 12.80 4.75 -15.76
C GLU A 27 11.60 4.49 -14.83
N LEU A 28 11.52 5.21 -13.70
CA LEU A 28 10.56 4.97 -12.64
C LEU A 28 9.52 6.11 -12.50
N PHE A 29 9.31 6.88 -13.57
CA PHE A 29 8.35 8.00 -13.60
C PHE A 29 6.94 7.58 -13.17
N PHE A 30 6.58 6.32 -13.39
CA PHE A 30 5.29 5.74 -13.04
C PHE A 30 5.01 5.71 -11.52
N LEU A 31 6.03 5.89 -10.66
CA LEU A 31 5.83 6.00 -9.22
C LEU A 31 5.09 7.28 -8.82
N GLY A 32 5.11 8.29 -9.70
CA GLY A 32 4.40 9.56 -9.53
C GLY A 32 5.19 10.60 -8.75
N GLU A 33 4.84 11.86 -8.93
CA GLU A 33 5.56 13.01 -8.36
C GLU A 33 5.69 12.96 -6.84
N ASP A 34 4.62 12.54 -6.13
CA ASP A 34 4.62 12.47 -4.66
C ASP A 34 5.70 11.53 -4.11
N TYR A 35 6.05 10.48 -4.86
CA TYR A 35 7.13 9.58 -4.46
C TYR A 35 8.48 10.31 -4.43
N TRP A 36 8.72 11.20 -5.39
CA TRP A 36 9.99 11.91 -5.51
C TRP A 36 10.21 13.00 -4.47
N LEU A 37 9.15 13.47 -3.79
CA LEU A 37 9.26 14.37 -2.64
C LEU A 37 10.10 13.75 -1.51
N GLY A 38 10.10 12.42 -1.42
CA GLY A 38 10.90 11.67 -0.44
C GLY A 38 12.40 11.87 -0.57
N LYS A 39 12.92 12.21 -1.76
CA LYS A 39 14.35 12.45 -1.98
C LYS A 39 14.87 13.52 -1.04
N LYS A 40 14.23 14.70 -1.06
CA LYS A 40 14.63 15.82 -0.20
C LYS A 40 14.53 15.47 1.28
N LEU A 41 13.48 14.79 1.71
CA LEU A 41 13.29 14.39 3.11
C LEU A 41 14.41 13.46 3.59
N VAL A 42 14.81 12.49 2.76
CA VAL A 42 15.87 11.54 3.12
C VAL A 42 17.24 12.23 3.07
N GLU A 43 17.48 13.15 2.14
CA GLU A 43 18.70 13.97 2.09
C GLU A 43 18.80 14.86 3.34
N ASP A 44 17.75 15.59 3.70
CA ASP A 44 17.71 16.44 4.90
C ASP A 44 17.93 15.59 6.19
N PHE A 45 17.37 14.38 6.23
CA PHE A 45 17.61 13.45 7.33
C PHE A 45 19.08 13.02 7.42
N LYS A 46 19.72 12.68 6.31
CA LYS A 46 21.15 12.29 6.26
C LYS A 46 22.10 13.40 6.72
N HIS A 47 21.74 14.65 6.44
CA HIS A 47 22.51 15.82 6.90
C HIS A 47 22.19 16.22 8.36
N SER A 48 21.21 15.60 8.97
CA SER A 48 20.88 15.86 10.37
C SER A 48 21.86 15.20 11.32
N SER A 49 21.84 15.63 12.60
CA SER A 49 22.62 14.98 13.69
C SER A 49 22.02 13.68 14.20
N ALA A 50 21.02 13.11 13.53
CA ALA A 50 20.37 11.88 13.96
C ALA A 50 21.18 10.65 13.50
N GLU A 51 21.46 9.76 14.44
CA GLU A 51 22.07 8.46 14.16
C GLU A 51 21.01 7.50 13.59
N PHE A 52 21.22 6.99 12.38
CA PHE A 52 20.34 6.01 11.76
C PHE A 52 20.81 4.59 12.08
N LEU A 53 19.92 3.80 12.67
CA LEU A 53 20.14 2.39 12.99
C LEU A 53 19.23 1.53 12.13
N PRO A 54 19.64 1.19 10.89
CA PRO A 54 18.87 0.31 10.01
C PRO A 54 18.83 -1.11 10.54
N GLU A 55 17.87 -1.90 10.01
CA GLU A 55 17.69 -3.32 10.35
C GLU A 55 17.52 -3.56 11.86
N SER A 56 16.92 -2.57 12.53
CA SER A 56 16.69 -2.56 13.97
C SER A 56 15.22 -2.77 14.28
N ARG A 57 14.86 -3.98 14.66
CA ARG A 57 13.47 -4.34 14.98
C ARG A 57 13.21 -4.15 16.47
N VAL A 58 12.47 -3.10 16.81
CA VAL A 58 11.98 -2.86 18.17
C VAL A 58 10.84 -3.85 18.46
N TRP A 59 10.92 -4.56 19.56
CA TRP A 59 9.90 -5.53 19.96
C TRP A 59 9.28 -5.23 21.33
N GLN A 60 9.89 -4.35 22.13
CA GLN A 60 9.31 -3.91 23.40
C GLN A 60 9.76 -2.49 23.76
N ILE A 61 8.86 -1.74 24.38
CA ILE A 61 9.11 -0.47 25.05
C ILE A 61 8.63 -0.63 26.49
N THR A 62 9.52 -0.40 27.46
CA THR A 62 9.16 -0.52 28.87
C THR A 62 8.61 0.81 29.40
N ARG A 63 7.93 0.77 30.57
CA ARG A 63 7.43 1.96 31.26
C ARG A 63 8.54 2.96 31.63
N ASP A 64 9.76 2.45 31.89
CA ASP A 64 10.95 3.25 32.20
C ASP A 64 11.67 3.77 30.94
N LYS A 65 10.96 3.75 29.78
CA LYS A 65 11.45 4.23 28.49
C LYS A 65 12.72 3.51 28.00
N ASN A 66 12.84 2.21 28.29
CA ASN A 66 13.84 1.38 27.63
C ASN A 66 13.23 0.79 26.36
N LEU A 67 13.96 0.92 25.25
CA LEU A 67 13.64 0.25 23.99
C LEU A 67 14.49 -1.00 23.88
N LEU A 68 13.81 -2.13 23.66
CA LEU A 68 14.44 -3.42 23.43
C LEU A 68 14.28 -3.75 21.94
N PHE A 69 15.39 -3.99 21.26
CA PHE A 69 15.40 -4.25 19.83
C PHE A 69 16.46 -5.28 19.45
N SER A 70 16.24 -5.95 18.33
CA SER A 70 17.22 -6.84 17.71
C SER A 70 17.83 -6.18 16.49
N ARG A 71 19.15 -6.37 16.31
CA ARG A 71 19.89 -5.92 15.13
C ARG A 71 21.03 -6.88 14.85
N LYS A 72 21.17 -7.31 13.60
CA LYS A 72 22.27 -8.23 13.17
C LYS A 72 22.42 -9.46 14.07
N GLY A 73 21.31 -10.07 14.46
CA GLY A 73 21.28 -11.28 15.28
C GLY A 73 21.53 -11.09 16.79
N SER A 74 21.76 -9.86 17.24
CA SER A 74 21.97 -9.54 18.66
C SER A 74 20.82 -8.70 19.23
N ALA A 75 20.57 -8.84 20.54
CA ALA A 75 19.61 -8.03 21.27
C ALA A 75 20.29 -6.82 21.91
N TYR A 76 19.62 -5.69 21.89
CA TYR A 76 20.11 -4.42 22.44
C TYR A 76 19.04 -3.77 23.30
N GLN A 77 19.51 -2.95 24.24
CA GLN A 77 18.66 -2.09 25.05
C GLN A 77 19.18 -0.65 25.00
N VAL A 78 18.28 0.31 24.82
CA VAL A 78 18.58 1.74 24.86
C VAL A 78 17.56 2.43 25.74
N LYS A 79 18.02 3.24 26.69
CA LYS A 79 17.17 4.13 27.49
C LYS A 79 17.06 5.49 26.80
N ALA A 80 15.87 6.08 26.80
CA ALA A 80 15.60 7.37 26.18
C ALA A 80 14.77 8.26 27.11
N ASP A 81 14.96 9.59 27.05
CA ASP A 81 14.13 10.56 27.77
C ASP A 81 12.78 10.72 27.07
N PHE A 82 12.78 10.70 25.74
CA PHE A 82 11.61 10.80 24.88
C PHE A 82 11.63 9.74 23.80
N ILE A 83 10.48 9.16 23.51
CA ILE A 83 10.30 8.15 22.46
C ILE A 83 9.21 8.65 21.52
N LEU A 84 9.56 8.80 20.22
CA LEU A 84 8.61 9.08 19.16
C LEU A 84 8.34 7.77 18.40
N ILE A 85 7.08 7.33 18.40
CA ILE A 85 6.66 6.11 17.71
C ILE A 85 6.05 6.49 16.37
N SER A 86 6.72 6.10 15.28
CA SER A 86 6.33 6.38 13.89
C SER A 86 6.36 5.10 13.05
N THR A 87 5.68 4.06 13.53
CA THR A 87 5.70 2.71 12.96
C THR A 87 4.85 2.55 11.69
N GLY A 88 4.24 3.65 11.24
CA GLY A 88 3.44 3.67 10.02
C GLY A 88 2.15 2.86 10.12
N ALA A 89 1.75 2.26 9.01
CA ALA A 89 0.52 1.52 8.88
C ALA A 89 0.73 0.20 8.12
N SER A 90 -0.11 -0.78 8.40
CA SER A 90 -0.20 -2.05 7.68
C SER A 90 -1.48 -2.10 6.86
N GLU A 91 -1.47 -2.84 5.78
CA GLU A 91 -2.72 -3.13 5.08
C GLU A 91 -3.66 -3.97 5.94
N ARG A 92 -4.92 -3.59 5.92
CA ARG A 92 -5.98 -4.37 6.56
C ARG A 92 -6.18 -5.67 5.77
N PRO A 93 -6.08 -6.85 6.41
CA PRO A 93 -6.41 -8.10 5.75
C PRO A 93 -7.83 -8.09 5.19
N MET A 94 -8.03 -8.69 4.02
CA MET A 94 -9.33 -8.87 3.39
C MET A 94 -9.65 -10.38 3.36
N PRO A 95 -10.23 -10.95 4.45
CA PRO A 95 -10.41 -12.38 4.63
C PRO A 95 -11.63 -12.89 3.84
N ILE A 96 -11.51 -12.91 2.53
CA ILE A 96 -12.48 -13.50 1.61
C ILE A 96 -12.10 -14.96 1.29
N PRO A 97 -13.04 -15.81 0.87
CA PRO A 97 -12.72 -17.18 0.48
C PRO A 97 -11.55 -17.22 -0.51
N GLY A 98 -10.52 -18.00 -0.21
CA GLY A 98 -9.33 -18.18 -1.05
C GLY A 98 -8.24 -17.10 -0.94
N TRP A 99 -8.34 -16.16 0.01
CA TRP A 99 -7.36 -15.06 0.16
C TRP A 99 -5.93 -15.51 0.53
N THR A 100 -5.78 -16.75 1.04
CA THR A 100 -4.49 -17.35 1.41
C THR A 100 -3.85 -18.19 0.31
N LEU A 101 -4.51 -18.34 -0.84
CA LEU A 101 -3.97 -19.13 -1.95
C LEU A 101 -2.71 -18.47 -2.53
N PRO A 102 -1.68 -19.25 -2.91
CA PRO A 102 -0.57 -18.76 -3.70
C PRO A 102 -1.05 -17.98 -4.94
N GLY A 103 -0.41 -16.84 -5.22
CA GLY A 103 -0.84 -15.89 -6.25
C GLY A 103 -1.77 -14.78 -5.72
N VAL A 104 -2.22 -14.88 -4.47
CA VAL A 104 -2.97 -13.79 -3.80
C VAL A 104 -2.02 -13.01 -2.88
N MET A 105 -2.07 -11.70 -2.96
CA MET A 105 -1.32 -10.80 -2.06
C MET A 105 -2.08 -9.51 -1.84
N SER A 106 -1.59 -8.69 -0.91
CA SER A 106 -2.12 -7.34 -0.73
C SER A 106 -1.65 -6.38 -1.83
N VAL A 107 -2.44 -5.35 -2.11
CA VAL A 107 -2.08 -4.30 -3.08
C VAL A 107 -0.80 -3.58 -2.66
N GLY A 108 -0.59 -3.30 -1.37
CA GLY A 108 0.64 -2.70 -0.88
C GLY A 108 1.84 -3.63 -1.00
N GLY A 109 1.65 -4.96 -0.88
CA GLY A 109 2.66 -5.95 -1.21
C GLY A 109 3.08 -5.85 -2.67
N ALA A 110 2.11 -5.80 -3.58
CA ALA A 110 2.35 -5.62 -5.01
C ALA A 110 3.04 -4.28 -5.33
N GLN A 111 2.63 -3.19 -4.67
CA GLN A 111 3.29 -1.89 -4.79
C GLN A 111 4.73 -1.92 -4.27
N THR A 112 4.98 -2.65 -3.20
CA THR A 112 6.33 -2.81 -2.64
C THR A 112 7.26 -3.50 -3.63
N LEU A 113 6.81 -4.56 -4.31
CA LEU A 113 7.58 -5.24 -5.35
C LEU A 113 7.86 -4.30 -6.53
N LEU A 114 6.87 -3.51 -6.92
CA LEU A 114 7.01 -2.53 -7.99
C LEU A 114 8.05 -1.45 -7.64
N LYS A 115 8.00 -0.88 -6.43
CA LYS A 115 8.96 0.13 -5.96
C LYS A 115 10.37 -0.42 -5.78
N SER A 116 10.50 -1.64 -5.26
CA SER A 116 11.80 -2.21 -4.90
C SER A 116 12.53 -2.83 -6.08
N ASN A 117 11.82 -3.47 -6.99
CA ASN A 117 12.40 -4.32 -8.02
C ASN A 117 11.88 -4.04 -9.44
N ASN A 118 11.01 -3.03 -9.60
CA ASN A 118 10.28 -2.78 -10.86
C ASN A 118 9.57 -4.06 -11.35
N SER A 119 9.03 -4.84 -10.40
CA SER A 119 8.40 -6.14 -10.68
C SER A 119 6.91 -6.08 -10.45
N GLY A 120 6.17 -6.70 -11.36
CA GLY A 120 4.72 -6.81 -11.31
C GLY A 120 4.24 -8.10 -11.96
N ALA A 121 2.94 -8.34 -11.93
CA ALA A 121 2.32 -9.50 -12.55
C ALA A 121 1.37 -9.06 -13.67
N ASP A 122 1.64 -9.47 -14.89
CA ASP A 122 0.75 -9.25 -16.02
C ASP A 122 -0.57 -10.02 -15.86
N GLY A 123 -1.65 -9.39 -16.24
CA GLY A 123 -2.98 -9.99 -16.16
C GLY A 123 -3.55 -10.08 -14.75
N ALA A 124 -2.90 -9.45 -13.76
CA ALA A 124 -3.38 -9.45 -12.38
C ALA A 124 -4.77 -8.82 -12.25
N VAL A 125 -5.59 -9.40 -11.39
CA VAL A 125 -6.90 -8.86 -10.99
C VAL A 125 -6.76 -8.13 -9.67
N PHE A 126 -7.19 -6.88 -9.63
CA PHE A 126 -7.21 -6.06 -8.43
C PHE A 126 -8.63 -6.05 -7.84
N ALA A 127 -8.78 -6.38 -6.55
CA ALA A 127 -10.09 -6.36 -5.88
C ALA A 127 -10.01 -5.58 -4.56
N GLY A 128 -10.88 -4.60 -4.40
CA GLY A 128 -10.91 -3.73 -3.22
C GLY A 128 -11.34 -2.30 -3.52
N SER A 129 -10.91 -1.37 -2.67
CA SER A 129 -11.22 0.06 -2.83
C SER A 129 -10.28 0.92 -1.97
N GLY A 130 -10.22 2.21 -2.27
CA GLY A 130 -9.47 3.19 -1.48
C GLY A 130 -8.31 3.85 -2.24
N PRO A 131 -7.71 4.91 -1.69
CA PRO A 131 -6.69 5.70 -2.39
C PRO A 131 -5.47 4.87 -2.83
N LEU A 132 -4.93 4.04 -1.95
CA LEU A 132 -3.78 3.17 -2.26
C LEU A 132 -4.10 2.16 -3.37
N PHE A 133 -5.33 1.64 -3.39
CA PHE A 133 -5.82 0.74 -4.43
C PHE A 133 -5.73 1.40 -5.81
N TYR A 134 -6.32 2.58 -5.98
CA TYR A 134 -6.30 3.28 -7.27
C TYR A 134 -4.91 3.77 -7.66
N LEU A 135 -4.11 4.25 -6.70
CA LEU A 135 -2.74 4.65 -6.93
C LEU A 135 -1.90 3.49 -7.48
N THR A 136 -1.98 2.32 -6.84
CA THR A 136 -1.18 1.16 -7.27
C THR A 136 -1.58 0.65 -8.64
N ILE A 137 -2.88 0.61 -8.96
CA ILE A 137 -3.35 0.22 -10.30
C ILE A 137 -2.85 1.23 -11.34
N TRP A 138 -2.93 2.53 -11.05
CA TRP A 138 -2.42 3.57 -11.92
C TRP A 138 -0.90 3.42 -12.15
N GLN A 139 -0.13 3.13 -11.10
CA GLN A 139 1.30 2.86 -11.19
C GLN A 139 1.60 1.62 -12.04
N TYR A 140 0.85 0.53 -11.87
CA TYR A 140 0.97 -0.69 -12.67
C TYR A 140 0.77 -0.43 -14.16
N LEU A 141 -0.30 0.29 -14.51
CA LEU A 141 -0.59 0.65 -15.92
C LEU A 141 0.51 1.52 -16.52
N ASN A 142 1.01 2.52 -15.78
CA ASN A 142 2.07 3.40 -16.28
C ASN A 142 3.45 2.72 -16.29
N ALA A 143 3.66 1.67 -15.49
CA ALA A 143 4.84 0.82 -15.55
C ALA A 143 4.79 -0.19 -16.72
N GLY A 144 3.70 -0.19 -17.51
CA GLY A 144 3.54 -1.06 -18.68
C GLY A 144 2.93 -2.43 -18.39
N PHE A 145 2.57 -2.74 -17.13
CA PHE A 145 1.93 -4.01 -16.80
C PHE A 145 0.46 -4.04 -17.26
N LYS A 146 0.05 -5.19 -17.78
CA LYS A 146 -1.35 -5.43 -18.15
C LYS A 146 -2.16 -5.75 -16.89
N VAL A 147 -3.19 -4.94 -16.63
CA VAL A 147 -4.17 -5.21 -15.56
C VAL A 147 -5.33 -5.99 -16.17
N GLY A 148 -5.56 -7.21 -15.67
CA GLY A 148 -6.60 -8.11 -16.19
C GLY A 148 -8.01 -7.60 -15.93
N ALA A 149 -8.27 -7.16 -14.71
CA ALA A 149 -9.53 -6.50 -14.33
C ALA A 149 -9.38 -5.75 -13.00
N VAL A 150 -10.28 -4.79 -12.78
CA VAL A 150 -10.46 -4.08 -11.53
C VAL A 150 -11.86 -4.33 -10.97
N ILE A 151 -11.92 -4.89 -9.78
CA ILE A 151 -13.14 -5.22 -9.03
C ILE A 151 -13.25 -4.23 -7.88
N ASP A 152 -13.92 -3.10 -8.12
CA ASP A 152 -14.08 -2.02 -7.16
C ASP A 152 -15.25 -2.31 -6.21
N THR A 153 -14.94 -2.49 -4.93
CA THR A 153 -15.90 -2.78 -3.86
C THR A 153 -16.43 -1.52 -3.18
N ALA A 154 -16.05 -0.33 -3.65
CA ALA A 154 -16.57 0.92 -3.10
C ALA A 154 -18.12 0.98 -3.28
N PRO A 155 -18.87 1.41 -2.25
CA PRO A 155 -20.31 1.57 -2.38
C PRO A 155 -20.65 2.66 -3.40
N GLY A 156 -21.64 2.40 -4.26
CA GLY A 156 -22.03 3.32 -5.32
C GLY A 156 -22.79 4.55 -4.82
N ARG A 157 -23.51 4.40 -3.71
CA ARG A 157 -24.25 5.49 -3.07
C ARG A 157 -23.67 5.76 -1.69
N LEU A 158 -23.24 6.98 -1.48
CA LEU A 158 -22.92 7.48 -0.16
C LEU A 158 -24.21 7.93 0.53
N SER A 159 -24.39 7.63 1.81
CA SER A 159 -25.48 8.18 2.60
C SER A 159 -25.35 9.71 2.69
N TRP A 160 -26.44 10.42 2.85
CA TRP A 160 -26.46 11.90 3.02
C TRP A 160 -25.49 12.37 4.12
N SER A 161 -25.34 11.60 5.19
CA SER A 161 -24.36 11.90 6.24
C SER A 161 -22.92 11.97 5.73
N HIS A 162 -22.55 11.18 4.74
CA HIS A 162 -21.20 11.21 4.18
C HIS A 162 -20.92 12.49 3.38
N TYR A 163 -21.94 13.12 2.79
CA TYR A 163 -21.77 14.41 2.09
C TYR A 163 -21.44 15.54 3.05
N LEU A 164 -22.01 15.54 4.26
CA LEU A 164 -21.67 16.52 5.30
C LEU A 164 -20.20 16.37 5.76
N TRP A 165 -19.73 15.13 5.91
CA TRP A 165 -18.34 14.84 6.27
C TRP A 165 -17.36 15.03 5.09
N ALA A 166 -17.86 15.14 3.85
CA ALA A 166 -17.04 15.43 2.68
C ALA A 166 -16.70 16.93 2.51
N LEU A 167 -17.38 17.83 3.23
CA LEU A 167 -17.11 19.28 3.17
C LEU A 167 -15.61 19.62 3.42
N PRO A 168 -14.92 19.07 4.43
CA PRO A 168 -13.49 19.29 4.60
C PRO A 168 -12.63 18.77 3.45
N ALA A 169 -13.10 17.75 2.71
CA ALA A 169 -12.37 17.23 1.54
C ALA A 169 -12.36 18.23 0.37
N LEU A 170 -13.33 19.16 0.32
CA LEU A 170 -13.34 20.25 -0.65
C LEU A 170 -12.16 21.22 -0.46
N LEU A 171 -11.59 21.29 0.75
CA LEU A 171 -10.37 22.06 1.02
C LEU A 171 -9.12 21.44 0.36
N GLN A 172 -9.22 20.18 -0.10
CA GLN A 172 -8.16 19.44 -0.77
C GLN A 172 -8.53 19.02 -2.19
N LEU A 173 -9.08 19.96 -2.97
CA LEU A 173 -9.51 19.74 -4.34
C LEU A 173 -8.46 19.05 -5.22
N ASN A 174 -7.18 19.36 -5.02
CA ASN A 174 -6.07 18.76 -5.77
C ASN A 174 -6.01 17.23 -5.57
N LEU A 175 -6.20 16.74 -4.33
CA LEU A 175 -6.20 15.30 -4.05
C LEU A 175 -7.44 14.62 -4.64
N LEU A 176 -8.59 15.28 -4.56
CA LEU A 176 -9.84 14.80 -5.17
C LEU A 176 -9.71 14.67 -6.69
N LEU A 177 -9.24 15.74 -7.35
CA LEU A 177 -9.02 15.73 -8.80
C LEU A 177 -8.01 14.69 -9.22
N LYS A 178 -6.95 14.49 -8.44
CA LYS A 178 -5.93 13.46 -8.66
C LYS A 178 -6.54 12.06 -8.59
N GLY A 179 -7.34 11.76 -7.58
CA GLY A 179 -8.06 10.50 -7.45
C GLY A 179 -9.04 10.23 -8.59
N LEU A 180 -9.77 11.26 -9.02
CA LEU A 180 -10.69 11.18 -10.17
C LEU A 180 -9.94 10.92 -11.49
N ARG A 181 -8.79 11.56 -11.70
CA ARG A 181 -7.92 11.32 -12.86
C ARG A 181 -7.43 9.88 -12.89
N TRP A 182 -6.93 9.33 -11.77
CA TRP A 182 -6.54 7.94 -11.67
C TRP A 182 -7.71 7.00 -12.01
N LYS A 183 -8.86 7.21 -11.39
CA LYS A 183 -10.06 6.38 -11.64
C LYS A 183 -10.51 6.43 -13.08
N SER A 184 -10.48 7.61 -13.71
CA SER A 184 -10.80 7.78 -15.14
C SER A 184 -9.80 7.04 -16.03
N HIS A 185 -8.50 7.18 -15.76
CA HIS A 185 -7.45 6.48 -16.49
C HIS A 185 -7.57 4.95 -16.39
N ILE A 186 -7.81 4.43 -15.18
CA ILE A 186 -8.02 3.01 -14.92
C ILE A 186 -9.23 2.48 -15.70
N ARG A 187 -10.37 3.18 -15.65
CA ARG A 187 -11.60 2.78 -16.38
C ARG A 187 -11.42 2.72 -17.87
N LYS A 188 -10.60 3.59 -18.44
CA LYS A 188 -10.31 3.60 -19.89
C LYS A 188 -9.40 2.46 -20.33
N ASN A 189 -8.52 1.97 -19.46
CA ASN A 189 -7.47 1.04 -19.81
C ASN A 189 -7.67 -0.39 -19.23
N THR A 190 -8.76 -0.63 -18.48
CA THR A 190 -9.01 -1.93 -17.85
C THR A 190 -10.47 -2.35 -17.94
N LYS A 191 -10.71 -3.66 -17.75
CA LYS A 191 -12.06 -4.17 -17.46
C LYS A 191 -12.41 -3.76 -16.02
N TYR A 192 -13.32 -2.80 -15.85
CA TYR A 192 -13.65 -2.19 -14.58
C TYR A 192 -15.07 -2.56 -14.13
N PHE A 193 -15.19 -3.19 -12.97
CA PHE A 193 -16.44 -3.53 -12.31
C PHE A 193 -16.61 -2.71 -11.05
N SER A 194 -17.65 -1.89 -10.96
CA SER A 194 -17.93 -1.04 -9.79
C SER A 194 -19.02 -1.64 -8.90
N GLU A 195 -19.02 -1.24 -7.62
CA GLU A 195 -20.05 -1.62 -6.64
C GLU A 195 -20.20 -3.13 -6.47
N VAL A 196 -19.07 -3.80 -6.56
CA VAL A 196 -19.02 -5.27 -6.50
C VAL A 196 -19.22 -5.78 -5.08
N ARG A 197 -19.92 -6.90 -5.00
CA ARG A 197 -20.20 -7.61 -3.74
C ARG A 197 -19.71 -9.06 -3.82
N SER A 198 -19.57 -9.71 -2.65
CA SER A 198 -19.33 -11.15 -2.51
C SER A 198 -18.15 -11.67 -3.35
N VAL A 199 -16.98 -11.02 -3.22
CA VAL A 199 -15.76 -11.48 -3.91
C VAL A 199 -15.25 -12.78 -3.28
N SER A 200 -14.87 -13.74 -4.10
CA SER A 200 -14.25 -15.01 -3.67
C SER A 200 -13.20 -15.46 -4.69
N ILE A 201 -12.16 -16.13 -4.21
CA ILE A 201 -11.08 -16.65 -5.04
C ILE A 201 -11.11 -18.17 -4.97
N SER A 202 -10.96 -18.82 -6.12
CA SER A 202 -10.98 -20.26 -6.24
C SER A 202 -9.72 -20.79 -6.89
N GLY A 203 -9.24 -21.94 -6.38
CA GLY A 203 -8.09 -22.69 -6.87
C GLY A 203 -7.81 -23.86 -5.95
N GLN A 204 -6.96 -24.79 -6.35
CA GLN A 204 -6.50 -25.90 -5.51
C GLN A 204 -5.19 -25.57 -4.81
N SER A 205 -4.10 -25.50 -5.56
CA SER A 205 -2.76 -25.19 -5.04
C SER A 205 -2.37 -23.71 -5.23
N ALA A 206 -3.10 -22.97 -6.06
CA ALA A 206 -2.89 -21.55 -6.35
C ALA A 206 -4.20 -20.93 -6.86
N ALA A 207 -4.28 -19.61 -6.87
CA ALA A 207 -5.41 -18.88 -7.44
C ALA A 207 -5.58 -19.20 -8.92
N LYS A 208 -6.80 -19.49 -9.34
CA LYS A 208 -7.17 -19.76 -10.74
C LYS A 208 -8.27 -18.86 -11.25
N SER A 209 -9.16 -18.42 -10.36
CA SER A 209 -10.27 -17.55 -10.76
C SER A 209 -10.79 -16.74 -9.59
N VAL A 210 -11.38 -15.59 -9.92
CA VAL A 210 -12.10 -14.70 -9.00
C VAL A 210 -13.57 -14.69 -9.41
N SER A 211 -14.46 -14.92 -8.46
CA SER A 211 -15.90 -14.83 -8.65
C SER A 211 -16.47 -13.70 -7.80
N PHE A 212 -17.44 -12.99 -8.34
CA PHE A 212 -18.05 -11.85 -7.64
C PHE A 212 -19.48 -11.61 -8.16
N ILE A 213 -20.24 -10.78 -7.43
CA ILE A 213 -21.56 -10.30 -7.84
C ILE A 213 -21.38 -8.84 -8.25
N ASP A 214 -21.75 -8.50 -9.48
CA ASP A 214 -21.67 -7.15 -10.01
C ASP A 214 -22.84 -6.26 -9.47
N LYS A 215 -22.82 -4.98 -9.83
CA LYS A 215 -23.84 -4.01 -9.40
C LYS A 215 -25.27 -4.34 -9.87
N TYR A 216 -25.42 -5.18 -10.88
CA TYR A 216 -26.71 -5.64 -11.39
C TYR A 216 -27.21 -6.92 -10.72
N GLY A 217 -26.42 -7.51 -9.81
CA GLY A 217 -26.73 -8.79 -9.14
C GLY A 217 -26.28 -10.03 -9.92
N GLU A 218 -25.59 -9.86 -11.05
CA GLU A 218 -25.11 -10.97 -11.85
C GLU A 218 -23.82 -11.56 -11.29
N LYS A 219 -23.75 -12.89 -11.25
CA LYS A 219 -22.51 -13.60 -10.92
C LYS A 219 -21.54 -13.57 -12.08
N LYS A 220 -20.34 -13.04 -11.84
CA LYS A 220 -19.26 -12.99 -12.81
C LYS A 220 -18.10 -13.86 -12.31
N LYS A 221 -17.36 -14.43 -13.26
CA LYS A 221 -16.13 -15.19 -13.00
C LYS A 221 -15.04 -14.75 -13.96
N LEU A 222 -13.86 -14.47 -13.43
CA LEU A 222 -12.66 -14.11 -14.20
C LEU A 222 -11.56 -15.10 -13.88
N TYR A 223 -10.80 -15.53 -14.88
CA TYR A 223 -9.61 -16.34 -14.69
C TYR A 223 -8.42 -15.45 -14.38
N ALA A 224 -7.71 -15.73 -13.29
CA ALA A 224 -6.55 -14.99 -12.88
C ALA A 224 -5.65 -15.85 -11.98
N SER A 225 -4.36 -15.84 -12.24
CA SER A 225 -3.33 -16.48 -11.41
C SER A 225 -2.79 -15.54 -10.34
N HIS A 226 -2.96 -14.22 -10.51
CA HIS A 226 -2.55 -13.19 -9.55
C HIS A 226 -3.74 -12.32 -9.19
N VAL A 227 -3.99 -12.20 -7.88
CA VAL A 227 -5.10 -11.41 -7.34
C VAL A 227 -4.56 -10.51 -6.22
N PHE A 228 -4.75 -9.20 -6.37
CA PHE A 228 -4.29 -8.23 -5.39
C PHE A 228 -5.47 -7.61 -4.65
N LEU A 229 -5.46 -7.78 -3.32
CA LEU A 229 -6.57 -7.41 -2.44
C LEU A 229 -6.26 -6.14 -1.65
N HIS A 230 -7.26 -5.27 -1.46
CA HIS A 230 -7.14 -4.08 -0.62
C HIS A 230 -8.45 -3.70 0.06
N GLN A 231 -8.39 -3.52 1.37
CA GLN A 231 -9.53 -3.07 2.18
C GLN A 231 -9.14 -1.94 3.15
N GLY A 232 -8.18 -1.10 2.73
CA GLY A 232 -7.67 -0.01 3.53
C GLY A 232 -6.43 -0.36 4.35
N VAL A 233 -5.99 0.60 5.16
CA VAL A 233 -4.81 0.49 6.02
C VAL A 233 -5.19 0.77 7.47
N VAL A 234 -4.45 0.18 8.41
CA VAL A 234 -4.61 0.39 9.86
C VAL A 234 -3.27 0.79 10.46
N PRO A 235 -3.26 1.70 11.44
CA PRO A 235 -2.01 2.07 12.13
C PRO A 235 -1.35 0.87 12.80
N ASN A 236 -0.01 0.84 12.81
CA ASN A 236 0.76 -0.12 13.58
C ASN A 236 0.84 0.33 15.04
N VAL A 237 0.01 -0.25 15.89
CA VAL A 237 -0.08 0.13 17.31
C VAL A 237 0.52 -0.92 18.26
N ASN A 238 1.15 -1.96 17.74
CA ASN A 238 1.64 -3.10 18.54
C ASN A 238 2.62 -2.72 19.64
N LEU A 239 3.39 -1.65 19.46
CA LEU A 239 4.34 -1.16 20.46
C LEU A 239 3.72 -0.23 21.52
N THR A 240 2.44 0.13 21.36
CA THR A 240 1.71 1.07 22.22
C THR A 240 0.59 0.42 23.03
N MET A 241 0.37 -0.87 22.82
CA MET A 241 -0.63 -1.68 23.55
C MET A 241 -0.06 -2.35 24.79
#